data_21303bdb6f37ba1d966b50a22232dcb2
#
_entry.id   21303bdb6f37ba1d966b50a22232dcb2
#
_cell.length_a   1.000
_cell.length_b   1.000
_cell.length_c   1.000
_cell.angle_alpha   90.00
_cell.angle_beta   90.00
_cell.angle_gamma   90.00
#
_symmetry.space_group_name_H-M   'P 1'
#
loop_
_entity.id
_entity.type
_entity.pdbx_description
1 polymer ?
#
loop_
_entity_poly.entity_id
_entity_poly.type
_entity_poly.pdbx_seq_one_letter_code
_entity_poly.pdbx_strand_id
1 'polypeptide(L)'
;MTPAAGDCRLGRRVLLLLLICAASACGGGGVSSSDTSSPPVTPPGPTDTVGSFHGSIVLGSPTGSSVKANVFSPDQTGTVWISYGTASGVYDKQSATGSLLAGKPLELAMDGLGADRQYHYRLYFQGTGDTKAGPTDEYTFHTARAPGSAFTFTVQGDSHPERAKSQFDGTLYTRTLQTAAADGPDFHIASGDDFSVDTLDPATITGAQVTERYALQRPYLGLVGRSAPVFLVNGNHEQAARYLLDGTADNVAVWAQNARNALYSEPAPDGFYTGNPEQVPFIGLLRNFYAWTWGDALFVVIDPYWASPVCVDNPFGGGTKRSNLWEITHGDAQYAWLKQTLEQSTARWKFVFAHHVMGTGRGGIELARQYEWGGLDGDGTTWGFTAKRPRWAAPIHQLMAASHVTIFFQGHDHVWVRQMLDGVTYQTLPEPADPFYALYNSDAYTSGDKFPNTGYTRVKVAPTGVTVDYVRTYLPKDEQPGRTSGAVAFSYTIN
;
A
#
# COMPACT_ATOMS: atom_id res chain seq x y z
N MET A 1 52.31 8.09 11.05
CA MET A 1 52.94 8.50 9.76
C MET A 1 51.82 8.99 8.83
N THR A 2 51.59 10.27 8.83
CA THR A 2 50.95 11.03 7.76
C THR A 2 52.05 11.39 6.74
N PRO A 3 51.83 11.63 5.46
CA PRO A 3 51.23 12.84 4.92
C PRO A 3 50.32 12.53 3.69
N ALA A 4 49.69 13.44 2.95
CA ALA A 4 49.51 14.87 2.96
C ALA A 4 48.40 15.18 1.93
N ALA A 5 47.83 16.36 2.06
CA ALA A 5 46.81 16.99 1.21
C ALA A 5 47.28 17.27 -0.22
N GLY A 6 46.32 17.33 -1.13
CA GLY A 6 46.49 17.87 -2.49
C GLY A 6 45.26 18.66 -2.92
N ASP A 7 45.34 19.97 -2.74
CA ASP A 7 44.42 20.98 -3.25
C ASP A 7 44.51 21.09 -4.77
N CYS A 8 43.39 21.23 -5.47
CA CYS A 8 43.41 21.81 -6.79
C CYS A 8 42.10 22.58 -7.09
N ARG A 9 42.24 23.90 -7.01
CA ARG A 9 41.26 24.90 -7.46
C ARG A 9 41.39 25.15 -8.97
N LEU A 10 40.39 25.84 -9.49
CA LEU A 10 40.17 26.56 -10.77
C LEU A 10 39.29 25.79 -11.75
N GLY A 11 38.29 26.41 -12.39
CA GLY A 11 38.01 27.81 -12.60
C GLY A 11 36.69 27.99 -13.34
N ARG A 12 36.02 29.06 -12.98
CA ARG A 12 34.84 29.61 -13.66
C ARG A 12 35.17 30.03 -15.09
N ARG A 13 34.28 29.72 -16.05
CA ARG A 13 34.13 30.55 -17.27
C ARG A 13 32.65 30.78 -17.52
N VAL A 14 32.28 32.06 -17.36
CA VAL A 14 31.05 32.69 -17.82
C VAL A 14 31.24 32.97 -19.30
N LEU A 15 30.30 32.59 -20.16
CA LEU A 15 30.23 33.02 -21.54
C LEU A 15 28.93 33.79 -21.76
N LEU A 16 29.10 35.10 -21.94
CA LEU A 16 28.08 36.08 -22.27
C LEU A 16 27.98 36.15 -23.80
N LEU A 17 26.82 35.87 -24.40
CA LEU A 17 26.58 36.16 -25.82
C LEU A 17 25.62 37.34 -25.95
N LEU A 18 26.17 38.42 -26.50
CA LEU A 18 25.43 39.60 -26.95
C LEU A 18 24.77 39.32 -28.31
N LEU A 19 23.48 39.62 -28.42
CA LEU A 19 22.79 39.75 -29.70
C LEU A 19 22.81 41.21 -30.12
N ILE A 20 23.33 41.46 -31.32
CA ILE A 20 23.37 42.78 -31.99
C ILE A 20 22.14 42.86 -32.90
N CYS A 21 21.33 43.91 -32.71
CA CYS A 21 20.29 44.34 -33.63
C CYS A 21 20.92 45.12 -34.78
N ALA A 22 20.57 44.77 -36.02
CA ALA A 22 20.82 45.65 -37.18
C ALA A 22 19.45 46.09 -37.74
N ALA A 23 19.27 47.39 -37.72
CA ALA A 23 18.18 48.07 -38.40
C ALA A 23 18.65 48.48 -39.79
N SER A 24 17.79 48.34 -40.78
CA SER A 24 17.96 49.05 -42.07
C SER A 24 16.60 49.58 -42.50
N ALA A 25 16.61 50.86 -42.75
CA ALA A 25 15.44 51.63 -43.19
C ALA A 25 15.54 51.92 -44.70
N CYS A 26 14.42 52.35 -45.20
CA CYS A 26 14.16 53.20 -46.35
C CYS A 26 13.53 52.57 -47.59
N GLY A 27 12.43 53.19 -47.97
CA GLY A 27 11.91 53.27 -49.32
C GLY A 27 10.40 53.57 -49.36
N GLY A 28 10.05 54.86 -49.53
CA GLY A 28 8.70 55.38 -49.58
C GLY A 28 8.00 55.23 -50.95
N GLY A 29 6.69 55.45 -50.92
CA GLY A 29 5.84 55.56 -52.14
C GLY A 29 4.38 55.53 -51.81
N GLY A 30 3.73 56.74 -51.84
CA GLY A 30 2.49 57.08 -52.48
C GLY A 30 1.15 56.52 -52.01
N VAL A 31 0.47 57.37 -51.32
CA VAL A 31 -0.98 57.67 -51.24
C VAL A 31 -1.95 56.80 -52.04
N SER A 32 -2.95 56.18 -51.36
CA SER A 32 -4.35 56.28 -51.74
C SER A 32 -5.21 55.94 -50.55
N SER A 33 -5.99 56.89 -50.10
CA SER A 33 -7.03 56.76 -49.04
C SER A 33 -8.25 56.02 -49.60
N SER A 34 -8.54 54.86 -48.99
CA SER A 34 -9.89 54.30 -49.03
C SER A 34 -10.25 53.92 -47.61
N ASP A 35 -11.10 54.73 -46.98
CA ASP A 35 -11.82 54.41 -45.73
C ASP A 35 -12.65 53.15 -45.90
N THR A 36 -12.13 52.05 -45.41
CA THR A 36 -12.96 50.89 -45.07
C THR A 36 -12.82 50.68 -43.56
N SER A 37 -13.83 51.18 -42.86
CA SER A 37 -14.03 50.86 -41.44
C SER A 37 -14.18 49.35 -41.28
N SER A 38 -13.12 48.71 -40.86
CA SER A 38 -13.18 47.32 -40.38
C SER A 38 -14.21 47.24 -39.23
N PRO A 39 -15.09 46.24 -39.21
CA PRO A 39 -15.98 46.04 -38.07
C PRO A 39 -15.12 45.84 -36.80
N PRO A 40 -15.62 46.27 -35.63
CA PRO A 40 -14.89 46.09 -34.39
C PRO A 40 -14.62 44.60 -34.17
N VAL A 41 -13.35 44.22 -34.11
CA VAL A 41 -12.92 42.86 -33.71
C VAL A 41 -13.39 42.68 -32.27
N THR A 42 -14.45 41.91 -32.10
CA THR A 42 -14.84 41.45 -30.75
C THR A 42 -13.66 40.68 -30.18
N PRO A 43 -13.18 41.02 -28.99
CA PRO A 43 -12.12 40.21 -28.36
C PRO A 43 -12.57 38.77 -28.31
N PRO A 44 -11.69 37.78 -28.58
CA PRO A 44 -12.07 36.39 -28.42
C PRO A 44 -12.57 36.22 -26.99
N GLY A 45 -13.78 35.65 -26.86
CA GLY A 45 -14.35 35.32 -25.56
C GLY A 45 -13.37 34.47 -24.75
N PRO A 46 -13.47 34.48 -23.44
CA PRO A 46 -12.54 33.68 -22.62
C PRO A 46 -12.57 32.24 -23.13
N THR A 47 -11.39 31.72 -23.50
CA THR A 47 -11.22 30.31 -23.88
C THR A 47 -11.56 29.47 -22.65
N ASP A 48 -12.53 28.54 -22.81
CA ASP A 48 -12.87 27.59 -21.76
C ASP A 48 -11.64 26.80 -21.34
N THR A 49 -11.25 26.92 -20.08
CA THR A 49 -10.21 26.10 -19.46
C THR A 49 -10.89 24.93 -18.74
N VAL A 50 -10.50 23.70 -19.09
CA VAL A 50 -11.06 22.47 -18.50
C VAL A 50 -10.05 21.89 -17.52
N GLY A 51 -10.47 21.63 -16.31
CA GLY A 51 -9.63 21.04 -15.28
C GLY A 51 -9.10 19.66 -15.69
N SER A 52 -7.85 19.39 -15.34
CA SER A 52 -7.19 18.09 -15.57
C SER A 52 -6.54 17.62 -14.27
N PHE A 53 -6.98 16.47 -13.75
CA PHE A 53 -6.45 15.91 -12.51
C PHE A 53 -5.20 15.05 -12.79
N HIS A 54 -4.10 15.38 -12.11
CA HIS A 54 -2.80 14.68 -12.22
C HIS A 54 -2.38 13.96 -10.93
N GLY A 55 -3.26 13.93 -9.94
CA GLY A 55 -3.01 13.26 -8.68
C GLY A 55 -3.28 11.75 -8.70
N SER A 56 -3.41 11.17 -7.54
CA SER A 56 -3.73 9.75 -7.34
C SER A 56 -5.06 9.57 -6.62
N ILE A 57 -5.76 8.51 -7.00
CA ILE A 57 -6.95 8.01 -6.31
C ILE A 57 -6.61 6.63 -5.77
N VAL A 58 -6.82 6.42 -4.48
CA VAL A 58 -6.72 5.10 -3.85
C VAL A 58 -8.03 4.81 -3.14
N LEU A 59 -8.74 3.80 -3.62
CA LEU A 59 -9.95 3.30 -2.97
C LEU A 59 -9.57 2.53 -1.70
N GLY A 60 -10.44 2.56 -0.70
CA GLY A 60 -10.25 1.83 0.55
C GLY A 60 -11.56 1.57 1.28
N SER A 61 -11.51 0.73 2.30
CA SER A 61 -12.65 0.35 3.14
C SER A 61 -13.93 0.00 2.36
N PRO A 62 -13.88 -0.88 1.33
CA PRO A 62 -15.06 -1.28 0.59
C PRO A 62 -16.00 -2.11 1.46
N THR A 63 -17.31 -1.86 1.34
CA THR A 63 -18.37 -2.62 2.00
C THR A 63 -19.39 -3.13 0.98
N GLY A 64 -20.50 -3.70 1.43
CA GLY A 64 -21.64 -4.00 0.55
C GLY A 64 -22.43 -2.77 0.10
N SER A 65 -22.20 -1.59 0.71
CA SER A 65 -23.00 -0.39 0.48
C SER A 65 -22.21 0.90 0.29
N SER A 66 -20.88 0.84 0.44
CA SER A 66 -20.02 2.02 0.33
C SER A 66 -18.60 1.65 -0.08
N VAL A 67 -17.86 2.63 -0.60
CA VAL A 67 -16.41 2.62 -0.75
C VAL A 67 -15.88 4.04 -0.57
N LYS A 68 -14.69 4.19 -0.01
CA LYS A 68 -14.03 5.47 0.16
C LYS A 68 -12.98 5.67 -0.93
N ALA A 69 -12.91 6.87 -1.48
CA ALA A 69 -11.87 7.28 -2.41
C ALA A 69 -10.98 8.32 -1.72
N ASN A 70 -9.76 7.96 -1.42
CA ASN A 70 -8.76 8.90 -0.95
C ASN A 70 -8.09 9.55 -2.16
N VAL A 71 -8.32 10.85 -2.34
CA VAL A 71 -7.82 11.67 -3.45
C VAL A 71 -6.64 12.50 -2.95
N PHE A 72 -5.54 12.46 -3.68
CA PHE A 72 -4.33 13.21 -3.31
C PHE A 72 -3.63 13.77 -4.55
N SER A 73 -3.22 15.03 -4.49
CA SER A 73 -2.29 15.63 -5.43
C SER A 73 -1.24 16.42 -4.65
N PRO A 74 0.05 16.32 -5.00
CA PRO A 74 1.10 17.09 -4.32
C PRO A 74 1.03 18.59 -4.61
N ASP A 75 0.46 19.00 -5.73
CA ASP A 75 0.59 20.34 -6.31
C ASP A 75 -0.73 20.99 -6.77
N GLN A 76 -1.84 20.25 -6.84
CA GLN A 76 -3.12 20.78 -7.34
C GLN A 76 -4.05 21.19 -6.20
N THR A 77 -4.69 22.35 -6.40
CA THR A 77 -5.77 22.86 -5.54
C THR A 77 -7.01 23.13 -6.39
N GLY A 78 -8.17 22.69 -5.92
CA GLY A 78 -9.41 22.87 -6.65
C GLY A 78 -10.59 22.15 -6.00
N THR A 79 -11.67 22.05 -6.76
CA THR A 79 -12.90 21.37 -6.36
C THR A 79 -12.95 19.98 -7.01
N VAL A 80 -13.33 18.94 -6.26
CA VAL A 80 -13.45 17.58 -6.75
C VAL A 80 -14.75 16.92 -6.30
N TRP A 81 -15.25 16.01 -7.11
CA TRP A 81 -16.33 15.07 -6.79
C TRP A 81 -16.19 13.80 -7.64
N ILE A 82 -16.89 12.75 -7.25
CA ILE A 82 -16.95 11.49 -8.01
C ILE A 82 -18.38 11.27 -8.48
N SER A 83 -18.54 11.01 -9.78
CA SER A 83 -19.80 10.51 -10.35
C SER A 83 -19.67 9.02 -10.61
N TYR A 84 -20.67 8.22 -10.23
CA TYR A 84 -20.61 6.76 -10.30
C TYR A 84 -21.98 6.13 -10.61
N GLY A 85 -21.95 4.91 -11.15
CA GLY A 85 -23.13 4.14 -11.53
C GLY A 85 -22.78 2.71 -11.88
N THR A 86 -23.77 1.89 -12.23
CA THR A 86 -23.60 0.45 -12.50
C THR A 86 -23.32 0.11 -13.96
N ALA A 87 -23.27 1.09 -14.86
CA ALA A 87 -22.97 0.88 -16.27
C ALA A 87 -21.94 1.90 -16.75
N SER A 88 -21.06 1.48 -17.67
CA SER A 88 -20.05 2.37 -18.27
C SER A 88 -20.69 3.59 -18.93
N GLY A 89 -20.15 4.76 -18.61
CA GLY A 89 -20.64 6.05 -19.12
C GLY A 89 -21.97 6.52 -18.52
N VAL A 90 -22.59 5.76 -17.62
CA VAL A 90 -23.87 6.12 -16.96
C VAL A 90 -23.64 6.29 -15.46
N TYR A 91 -23.72 7.53 -14.98
CA TYR A 91 -23.46 7.89 -13.58
C TYR A 91 -24.72 8.53 -13.00
N ASP A 92 -25.52 7.74 -12.31
CA ASP A 92 -26.77 8.15 -11.66
C ASP A 92 -26.58 8.63 -10.22
N LYS A 93 -25.35 8.54 -9.69
CA LYS A 93 -24.97 8.94 -8.34
C LYS A 93 -23.75 9.85 -8.35
N GLN A 94 -23.61 10.64 -7.29
CA GLN A 94 -22.48 11.54 -7.09
C GLN A 94 -22.11 11.59 -5.60
N SER A 95 -20.80 11.64 -5.30
CA SER A 95 -20.30 11.95 -3.96
C SER A 95 -20.57 13.39 -3.56
N ALA A 96 -20.38 13.71 -2.29
CA ALA A 96 -20.25 15.11 -1.88
C ALA A 96 -19.09 15.77 -2.65
N THR A 97 -19.24 17.06 -2.93
CA THR A 97 -18.16 17.89 -3.48
C THR A 97 -17.18 18.26 -2.38
N GLY A 98 -15.87 18.11 -2.65
CA GLY A 98 -14.80 18.41 -1.71
C GLY A 98 -13.82 19.45 -2.24
N SER A 99 -13.11 20.12 -1.33
CA SER A 99 -12.01 21.03 -1.65
C SER A 99 -10.69 20.29 -1.53
N LEU A 100 -10.05 20.01 -2.66
CA LEU A 100 -8.71 19.45 -2.71
C LEU A 100 -7.69 20.57 -2.50
N LEU A 101 -6.74 20.36 -1.61
CA LEU A 101 -5.61 21.26 -1.37
C LEU A 101 -4.30 20.55 -1.72
N ALA A 102 -3.39 21.26 -2.37
CA ALA A 102 -2.07 20.74 -2.70
C ALA A 102 -1.35 20.15 -1.47
N GLY A 103 -0.85 18.93 -1.61
CA GLY A 103 -0.16 18.20 -0.54
C GLY A 103 -1.05 17.70 0.60
N LYS A 104 -2.39 17.81 0.48
CA LYS A 104 -3.35 17.33 1.50
C LYS A 104 -4.27 16.27 0.90
N PRO A 105 -4.39 15.09 1.53
CA PRO A 105 -5.35 14.09 1.11
C PRO A 105 -6.78 14.52 1.43
N LEU A 106 -7.72 14.06 0.60
CA LEU A 106 -9.16 14.27 0.75
C LEU A 106 -9.88 12.94 0.57
N GLU A 107 -10.70 12.55 1.55
CA GLU A 107 -11.56 11.37 1.45
C GLU A 107 -12.94 11.76 0.91
N LEU A 108 -13.38 11.08 -0.15
CA LEU A 108 -14.73 11.17 -0.71
C LEU A 108 -15.41 9.82 -0.55
N ALA A 109 -16.64 9.81 -0.03
CA ALA A 109 -17.43 8.61 0.11
C ALA A 109 -18.33 8.39 -1.11
N MET A 110 -18.38 7.17 -1.62
CA MET A 110 -19.39 6.68 -2.56
C MET A 110 -20.32 5.75 -1.78
N ASP A 111 -21.51 6.25 -1.45
CA ASP A 111 -22.47 5.58 -0.58
C ASP A 111 -23.74 5.13 -1.34
N GLY A 112 -24.59 4.38 -0.65
CA GLY A 112 -25.87 3.90 -1.21
C GLY A 112 -25.66 2.90 -2.35
N LEU A 113 -24.57 2.12 -2.27
CA LEU A 113 -24.26 1.08 -3.24
C LEU A 113 -25.08 -0.18 -2.97
N GLY A 114 -25.26 -1.00 -4.00
CA GLY A 114 -25.77 -2.38 -3.86
C GLY A 114 -24.62 -3.35 -3.62
N ALA A 115 -24.85 -4.36 -2.80
CA ALA A 115 -23.88 -5.42 -2.56
C ALA A 115 -23.71 -6.32 -3.81
N ASP A 116 -22.54 -6.94 -3.93
CA ASP A 116 -22.15 -7.83 -5.03
C ASP A 116 -22.38 -7.20 -6.41
N ARG A 117 -21.87 -5.98 -6.57
CA ARG A 117 -22.05 -5.21 -7.82
C ARG A 117 -20.76 -4.53 -8.23
N GLN A 118 -20.52 -4.52 -9.54
CA GLN A 118 -19.52 -3.67 -10.16
C GLN A 118 -20.09 -2.27 -10.35
N TYR A 119 -19.26 -1.28 -10.04
CA TYR A 119 -19.54 0.14 -10.29
C TYR A 119 -18.48 0.72 -11.21
N HIS A 120 -18.91 1.69 -12.04
CA HIS A 120 -18.08 2.54 -12.87
C HIS A 120 -18.08 3.94 -12.28
N TYR A 121 -16.92 4.63 -12.30
CA TYR A 121 -16.84 5.97 -11.77
C TYR A 121 -15.81 6.84 -12.49
N ARG A 122 -15.98 8.16 -12.40
CA ARG A 122 -15.00 9.19 -12.77
C ARG A 122 -14.87 10.20 -11.64
N LEU A 123 -13.64 10.65 -11.39
CA LEU A 123 -13.43 11.85 -10.59
C LEU A 123 -13.47 13.05 -11.54
N TYR A 124 -14.16 14.10 -11.12
CA TYR A 124 -14.17 15.41 -11.77
C TYR A 124 -13.34 16.37 -10.95
N PHE A 125 -12.49 17.14 -11.62
CA PHE A 125 -11.62 18.14 -11.01
C PHE A 125 -11.81 19.48 -11.71
N GLN A 126 -11.97 20.54 -10.93
CA GLN A 126 -11.95 21.93 -11.38
C GLN A 126 -10.90 22.67 -10.59
N GLY A 127 -9.76 22.95 -11.20
CA GLY A 127 -8.66 23.69 -10.61
C GLY A 127 -9.01 25.16 -10.38
N THR A 128 -8.22 25.81 -9.55
CA THR A 128 -8.37 27.26 -9.34
C THR A 128 -8.11 28.00 -10.66
N GLY A 129 -9.11 28.72 -11.16
CA GLY A 129 -9.05 29.44 -12.43
C GLY A 129 -9.59 28.66 -13.63
N ASP A 130 -9.97 27.39 -13.49
CA ASP A 130 -10.67 26.65 -14.53
C ASP A 130 -12.14 27.11 -14.64
N THR A 131 -12.64 27.21 -15.86
CA THR A 131 -14.04 27.56 -16.12
C THR A 131 -14.95 26.34 -16.08
N LYS A 132 -14.41 25.14 -16.29
CA LYS A 132 -15.12 23.87 -16.28
C LYS A 132 -14.33 22.78 -15.59
N ALA A 133 -15.02 21.88 -14.92
CA ALA A 133 -14.43 20.65 -14.42
C ALA A 133 -14.15 19.66 -15.57
N GLY A 134 -13.04 18.93 -15.46
CA GLY A 134 -12.70 17.83 -16.36
C GLY A 134 -12.73 16.49 -15.64
N PRO A 135 -13.19 15.41 -16.30
CA PRO A 135 -13.19 14.07 -15.73
C PRO A 135 -11.83 13.38 -15.89
N THR A 136 -11.53 12.44 -15.00
CA THR A 136 -10.53 11.40 -15.22
C THR A 136 -10.99 10.37 -16.26
N ASP A 137 -10.14 9.42 -16.61
CA ASP A 137 -10.60 8.17 -17.21
C ASP A 137 -11.64 7.49 -16.33
N GLU A 138 -12.41 6.59 -16.94
CA GLU A 138 -13.35 5.76 -16.21
C GLU A 138 -12.62 4.61 -15.51
N TYR A 139 -12.92 4.43 -14.22
CA TYR A 139 -12.43 3.33 -13.41
C TYR A 139 -13.61 2.50 -12.90
N THR A 140 -13.31 1.30 -12.42
CA THR A 140 -14.31 0.39 -11.85
C THR A 140 -13.87 -0.10 -10.48
N PHE A 141 -14.83 -0.53 -9.67
CA PHE A 141 -14.59 -1.29 -8.45
C PHE A 141 -15.74 -2.24 -8.19
N HIS A 142 -15.55 -3.21 -7.30
CA HIS A 142 -16.61 -4.12 -6.88
C HIS A 142 -16.93 -3.92 -5.40
N THR A 143 -18.23 -3.95 -5.04
CA THR A 143 -18.68 -4.00 -3.63
C THR A 143 -18.55 -5.41 -3.08
N ALA A 144 -18.66 -5.57 -1.75
CA ALA A 144 -18.50 -6.87 -1.10
C ALA A 144 -19.32 -7.96 -1.78
N ARG A 145 -18.62 -9.06 -2.12
CA ARG A 145 -19.19 -10.23 -2.79
C ARG A 145 -20.16 -10.96 -1.88
N ALA A 146 -21.22 -11.47 -2.48
CA ALA A 146 -22.15 -12.36 -1.79
C ALA A 146 -21.51 -13.75 -1.57
N PRO A 147 -21.95 -14.52 -0.54
CA PRO A 147 -21.56 -15.92 -0.39
C PRO A 147 -21.80 -16.73 -1.67
N GLY A 148 -20.86 -17.61 -2.01
CA GLY A 148 -20.90 -18.41 -3.25
C GLY A 148 -20.31 -17.70 -4.48
N SER A 149 -19.95 -16.44 -4.40
CA SER A 149 -19.32 -15.70 -5.50
C SER A 149 -17.84 -16.02 -5.61
N ALA A 150 -17.35 -16.20 -6.85
CA ALA A 150 -15.92 -16.23 -7.13
C ALA A 150 -15.37 -14.82 -7.24
N PHE A 151 -14.12 -14.62 -6.80
CA PHE A 151 -13.42 -13.34 -6.89
C PHE A 151 -11.90 -13.52 -6.93
N THR A 152 -11.20 -12.46 -7.24
CA THR A 152 -9.74 -12.42 -7.25
C THR A 152 -9.27 -11.29 -6.33
N PHE A 153 -8.20 -11.53 -5.59
CA PHE A 153 -7.44 -10.47 -4.93
C PHE A 153 -5.95 -10.63 -5.22
N THR A 154 -5.20 -9.56 -5.06
CA THR A 154 -3.75 -9.56 -5.26
C THR A 154 -3.04 -9.12 -4.01
N VAL A 155 -1.83 -9.66 -3.79
CA VAL A 155 -0.99 -9.34 -2.63
C VAL A 155 0.42 -9.06 -3.10
N GLN A 156 1.01 -7.96 -2.60
CA GLN A 156 2.44 -7.66 -2.77
C GLN A 156 3.18 -7.78 -1.45
N GLY A 157 4.48 -8.06 -1.53
CA GLY A 157 5.43 -7.89 -0.42
C GLY A 157 6.01 -6.48 -0.37
N ASP A 158 7.09 -6.37 0.31
CA ASP A 158 7.89 -5.20 0.63
C ASP A 158 8.28 -4.40 -0.62
N SER A 159 7.85 -3.16 -0.75
CA SER A 159 8.12 -2.36 -1.96
C SER A 159 9.32 -1.43 -1.85
N HIS A 160 9.61 -0.89 -0.68
CA HIS A 160 10.79 -0.08 -0.36
C HIS A 160 11.14 1.04 -1.36
N PRO A 161 10.25 1.98 -1.69
CA PRO A 161 10.51 2.98 -2.73
C PRO A 161 11.67 3.92 -2.42
N GLU A 162 12.10 4.01 -1.16
CA GLU A 162 13.27 4.78 -0.73
C GLU A 162 14.60 4.09 -1.08
N ARG A 163 14.59 2.80 -1.42
CA ARG A 163 15.79 2.02 -1.80
C ARG A 163 16.08 2.05 -3.30
N ALA A 164 15.82 3.19 -3.93
CA ALA A 164 16.13 3.40 -5.34
C ALA A 164 17.59 3.01 -5.65
N LYS A 165 17.80 2.25 -6.73
CA LYS A 165 19.09 1.70 -7.21
C LYS A 165 19.68 0.55 -6.39
N SER A 166 19.01 0.07 -5.34
CA SER A 166 19.39 -1.16 -4.63
C SER A 166 18.34 -2.25 -4.78
N GLN A 167 17.21 -2.15 -4.11
CA GLN A 167 16.13 -3.13 -4.15
C GLN A 167 14.85 -2.57 -4.81
N PHE A 168 14.90 -1.38 -5.36
CA PHE A 168 13.75 -0.70 -5.95
C PHE A 168 14.06 -0.10 -7.32
N ASP A 169 13.22 -0.44 -8.31
CA ASP A 169 13.13 0.23 -9.60
C ASP A 169 11.68 0.67 -9.86
N GLY A 170 11.47 1.99 -9.99
CA GLY A 170 10.12 2.56 -10.14
C GLY A 170 9.41 2.16 -11.43
N THR A 171 10.16 1.86 -12.51
CA THR A 171 9.60 1.34 -13.76
C THR A 171 9.09 -0.08 -13.58
N LEU A 172 9.88 -0.91 -12.89
CA LEU A 172 9.50 -2.29 -12.58
C LEU A 172 8.29 -2.33 -11.66
N TYR A 173 8.28 -1.49 -10.60
CA TYR A 173 7.14 -1.42 -9.68
C TYR A 173 5.85 -0.96 -10.40
N THR A 174 5.97 0.06 -11.26
CA THR A 174 4.86 0.49 -12.12
C THR A 174 4.32 -0.66 -12.96
N ARG A 175 5.19 -1.44 -13.60
CA ARG A 175 4.77 -2.62 -14.39
C ARG A 175 4.11 -3.68 -13.53
N THR A 176 4.63 -3.95 -12.35
CA THR A 176 4.06 -4.93 -11.41
C THR A 176 2.64 -4.54 -11.02
N LEU A 177 2.42 -3.29 -10.62
CA LEU A 177 1.09 -2.82 -10.22
C LEU A 177 0.11 -2.70 -11.40
N GLN A 178 0.59 -2.31 -12.58
CA GLN A 178 -0.24 -2.34 -13.80
C GLN A 178 -0.64 -3.75 -14.19
N THR A 179 0.27 -4.73 -14.05
CA THR A 179 -0.03 -6.15 -14.31
C THR A 179 -1.02 -6.68 -13.29
N ALA A 180 -0.86 -6.36 -12.01
CA ALA A 180 -1.80 -6.72 -10.96
C ALA A 180 -3.19 -6.09 -11.18
N ALA A 181 -3.24 -4.83 -11.59
CA ALA A 181 -4.50 -4.15 -11.93
C ALA A 181 -5.21 -4.78 -13.13
N ALA A 182 -4.45 -5.24 -14.15
CA ALA A 182 -5.00 -5.91 -15.34
C ALA A 182 -5.64 -7.27 -15.03
N ASP A 183 -5.31 -7.91 -13.91
CA ASP A 183 -6.01 -9.11 -13.41
C ASP A 183 -7.44 -8.82 -12.93
N GLY A 184 -7.84 -7.55 -12.79
CA GLY A 184 -9.15 -7.12 -12.31
C GLY A 184 -9.46 -7.56 -10.89
N PRO A 185 -8.55 -7.40 -9.92
CA PRO A 185 -8.80 -7.87 -8.56
C PRO A 185 -9.91 -7.03 -7.88
N ASP A 186 -10.66 -7.68 -6.99
CA ASP A 186 -11.66 -6.99 -6.16
C ASP A 186 -11.00 -6.04 -5.15
N PHE A 187 -9.79 -6.37 -4.70
CA PHE A 187 -8.94 -5.52 -3.83
C PHE A 187 -7.47 -5.97 -3.91
N HIS A 188 -6.59 -5.10 -3.42
CA HIS A 188 -5.15 -5.31 -3.36
C HIS A 188 -4.65 -5.18 -1.92
N ILE A 189 -3.76 -6.07 -1.47
CA ILE A 189 -3.15 -6.02 -0.13
C ILE A 189 -1.65 -5.74 -0.28
N ALA A 190 -1.18 -4.70 0.41
CA ALA A 190 0.24 -4.39 0.58
C ALA A 190 0.70 -4.85 1.96
N SER A 191 1.65 -5.78 2.01
CA SER A 191 1.96 -6.56 3.21
C SER A 191 2.94 -5.93 4.18
N GLY A 192 3.17 -4.62 4.06
CA GLY A 192 4.08 -3.85 4.92
C GLY A 192 5.46 -3.61 4.30
N ASP A 193 6.26 -2.80 4.99
CA ASP A 193 7.54 -2.27 4.52
C ASP A 193 7.40 -1.47 3.21
N ASP A 194 6.28 -0.75 3.13
CA ASP A 194 5.96 0.15 2.03
C ASP A 194 6.39 1.60 2.33
N PHE A 195 6.66 1.94 3.61
CA PHE A 195 6.89 3.31 4.08
C PHE A 195 8.06 3.39 5.06
N SER A 196 9.29 3.23 4.58
CA SER A 196 10.48 3.14 5.46
C SER A 196 10.80 4.46 6.18
N VAL A 197 10.08 4.72 7.27
CA VAL A 197 10.27 5.87 8.16
C VAL A 197 11.60 5.75 8.92
N ASP A 198 12.02 4.54 9.26
CA ASP A 198 13.26 4.24 9.98
C ASP A 198 14.54 4.68 9.24
N THR A 199 14.46 4.93 7.94
CA THR A 199 15.59 5.46 7.15
C THR A 199 15.77 6.97 7.26
N LEU A 200 14.87 7.67 7.93
CA LEU A 200 14.99 9.10 8.24
C LEU A 200 15.89 9.29 9.47
N ASP A 201 16.62 10.41 9.51
CA ASP A 201 17.51 10.72 10.62
C ASP A 201 16.71 11.05 11.89
N PRO A 202 16.80 10.24 12.96
CA PRO A 202 16.02 10.45 14.18
C PRO A 202 16.34 11.75 14.91
N ALA A 203 17.48 12.39 14.64
CA ALA A 203 17.87 13.67 15.27
C ALA A 203 17.19 14.88 14.61
N THR A 204 16.72 14.74 13.35
CA THR A 204 16.19 15.86 12.56
C THR A 204 14.83 15.58 11.93
N ILE A 205 14.25 14.40 12.16
CA ILE A 205 12.96 13.97 11.60
C ILE A 205 11.83 14.93 12.02
N THR A 206 10.92 15.17 11.07
CA THR A 206 9.70 15.97 11.28
C THR A 206 8.47 15.22 10.80
N GLY A 207 7.30 15.58 11.30
CA GLY A 207 6.03 15.01 10.82
C GLY A 207 5.78 15.24 9.33
N ALA A 208 6.31 16.33 8.75
CA ALA A 208 6.24 16.60 7.32
C ALA A 208 7.04 15.55 6.51
N GLN A 209 8.28 15.26 6.91
CA GLN A 209 9.12 14.24 6.27
C GLN A 209 8.50 12.83 6.37
N VAL A 210 7.87 12.51 7.52
CA VAL A 210 7.13 11.25 7.66
C VAL A 210 5.94 11.21 6.70
N THR A 211 5.15 12.29 6.61
CA THR A 211 4.04 12.38 5.66
C THR A 211 4.51 12.23 4.21
N GLU A 212 5.62 12.87 3.83
CA GLU A 212 6.23 12.72 2.50
C GLU A 212 6.63 11.27 2.23
N ARG A 213 7.17 10.55 3.24
CA ARG A 213 7.53 9.14 3.12
C ARG A 213 6.30 8.27 2.79
N TYR A 214 5.17 8.49 3.46
CA TYR A 214 3.92 7.82 3.14
C TYR A 214 3.34 8.24 1.79
N ALA A 215 3.53 9.49 1.38
CA ALA A 215 3.07 9.99 0.10
C ALA A 215 3.85 9.42 -1.11
N LEU A 216 5.08 8.93 -0.93
CA LEU A 216 5.89 8.31 -2.00
C LEU A 216 5.17 7.13 -2.68
N GLN A 217 4.35 6.39 -1.96
CA GLN A 217 3.60 5.26 -2.50
C GLN A 217 2.37 5.67 -3.33
N ARG A 218 1.88 6.91 -3.17
CA ARG A 218 0.62 7.34 -3.79
C ARG A 218 0.58 7.17 -5.31
N PRO A 219 1.59 7.57 -6.10
CA PRO A 219 1.59 7.37 -7.54
C PRO A 219 1.63 5.89 -7.94
N TYR A 220 2.25 5.03 -7.13
CA TYR A 220 2.33 3.60 -7.40
C TYR A 220 1.04 2.89 -7.01
N LEU A 221 0.65 2.94 -5.73
CA LEU A 221 -0.58 2.29 -5.27
C LEU A 221 -1.84 2.84 -5.96
N GLY A 222 -1.81 4.08 -6.46
CA GLY A 222 -2.86 4.63 -7.31
C GLY A 222 -3.05 3.90 -8.63
N LEU A 223 -2.05 3.15 -9.13
CA LEU A 223 -2.18 2.37 -10.37
C LEU A 223 -3.15 1.19 -10.24
N VAL A 224 -3.10 0.51 -9.10
CA VAL A 224 -4.04 -0.58 -8.78
C VAL A 224 -5.20 -0.06 -7.94
N GLY A 225 -4.95 0.83 -7.00
CA GLY A 225 -5.90 1.33 -6.00
C GLY A 225 -7.07 2.15 -6.56
N ARG A 226 -6.93 2.71 -7.78
CA ARG A 226 -8.05 3.39 -8.44
C ARG A 226 -9.17 2.44 -8.90
N SER A 227 -8.89 1.11 -8.98
CA SER A 227 -9.89 0.11 -9.38
C SER A 227 -10.03 -1.04 -8.39
N ALA A 228 -9.03 -1.28 -7.56
CA ALA A 228 -9.04 -2.29 -6.51
C ALA A 228 -8.73 -1.60 -5.16
N PRO A 229 -9.69 -1.49 -4.24
CA PRO A 229 -9.45 -0.95 -2.91
C PRO A 229 -8.19 -1.55 -2.27
N VAL A 230 -7.37 -0.71 -1.64
CA VAL A 230 -6.10 -1.12 -1.04
C VAL A 230 -6.28 -1.32 0.46
N PHE A 231 -5.74 -2.44 0.96
CA PHE A 231 -5.59 -2.74 2.38
C PHE A 231 -4.09 -2.79 2.72
N LEU A 232 -3.71 -2.14 3.80
CA LEU A 232 -2.32 -2.08 4.24
C LEU A 232 -2.10 -2.95 5.48
N VAL A 233 -0.96 -3.62 5.53
CA VAL A 233 -0.42 -4.29 6.72
C VAL A 233 0.74 -3.44 7.25
N ASN A 234 0.92 -3.31 8.57
CA ASN A 234 2.11 -2.67 9.11
C ASN A 234 3.32 -3.57 9.01
N GLY A 235 4.45 -3.02 8.55
CA GLY A 235 5.77 -3.66 8.59
C GLY A 235 6.67 -3.06 9.67
N ASN A 236 7.91 -3.55 9.74
CA ASN A 236 8.88 -3.09 10.73
C ASN A 236 9.54 -1.76 10.35
N HIS A 237 9.43 -1.33 9.09
CA HIS A 237 9.97 -0.06 8.62
C HIS A 237 9.02 1.13 8.84
N GLU A 238 7.73 0.92 9.07
CA GLU A 238 6.71 1.96 9.23
C GLU A 238 6.85 2.80 10.50
N GLN A 239 7.47 2.28 11.54
CA GLN A 239 7.67 2.92 12.85
C GLN A 239 6.37 3.35 13.58
N ALA A 240 5.24 2.77 13.22
CA ALA A 240 3.98 2.89 13.94
C ALA A 240 3.99 1.92 15.13
N ALA A 241 4.72 2.25 16.20
CA ALA A 241 5.02 1.35 17.30
C ALA A 241 4.89 2.03 18.67
N ARG A 242 4.17 1.39 19.60
CA ARG A 242 3.86 1.94 20.94
C ARG A 242 5.11 2.29 21.75
N TYR A 243 6.17 1.50 21.65
CA TYR A 243 7.40 1.74 22.42
C TYR A 243 8.07 3.09 22.13
N LEU A 244 7.73 3.72 21.01
CA LEU A 244 8.24 5.03 20.61
C LEU A 244 7.43 6.21 21.19
N LEU A 245 6.23 5.97 21.76
CA LEU A 245 5.39 7.02 22.30
C LEU A 245 6.03 7.70 23.52
N ASP A 246 6.06 9.01 23.53
CA ASP A 246 6.55 9.86 24.61
C ASP A 246 5.45 10.68 25.33
N GLY A 247 4.19 10.47 24.95
CA GLY A 247 3.04 11.18 25.49
C GLY A 247 2.76 12.54 24.83
N THR A 248 3.45 12.88 23.73
CA THR A 248 3.22 14.12 22.97
C THR A 248 2.66 13.85 21.58
N ALA A 249 2.11 14.88 20.94
CA ALA A 249 1.70 14.84 19.54
C ALA A 249 2.91 14.85 18.58
N ASP A 250 4.06 15.33 19.06
CA ASP A 250 5.27 15.55 18.28
C ASP A 250 6.21 14.34 18.39
N ASN A 251 5.73 13.21 17.87
CA ASN A 251 6.34 11.89 18.05
C ASN A 251 6.25 11.08 16.75
N VAL A 252 7.30 10.34 16.42
CA VAL A 252 7.41 9.60 15.17
C VAL A 252 6.30 8.57 14.98
N ALA A 253 5.89 7.84 16.03
CA ALA A 253 4.81 6.85 15.92
C ALA A 253 3.45 7.53 15.70
N VAL A 254 3.23 8.70 16.31
CA VAL A 254 2.04 9.53 16.08
C VAL A 254 2.01 10.06 14.64
N TRP A 255 3.14 10.57 14.14
CA TRP A 255 3.23 11.07 12.76
C TRP A 255 3.03 9.97 11.74
N ALA A 256 3.66 8.80 11.94
CA ALA A 256 3.56 7.64 11.05
C ALA A 256 2.11 7.15 10.94
N GLN A 257 1.46 6.92 12.08
CA GLN A 257 0.08 6.45 12.08
C GLN A 257 -0.90 7.49 11.51
N ASN A 258 -0.70 8.78 11.82
CA ASN A 258 -1.52 9.86 11.26
C ASN A 258 -1.33 10.01 9.75
N ALA A 259 -0.10 9.89 9.24
CA ALA A 259 0.17 9.92 7.80
C ALA A 259 -0.52 8.76 7.07
N ARG A 260 -0.44 7.54 7.64
CA ARG A 260 -1.15 6.36 7.14
C ARG A 260 -2.67 6.59 7.09
N ASN A 261 -3.27 6.99 8.24
CA ASN A 261 -4.71 7.21 8.34
C ASN A 261 -5.22 8.34 7.43
N ALA A 262 -4.40 9.36 7.16
CA ALA A 262 -4.76 10.48 6.30
C ALA A 262 -4.64 10.13 4.81
N LEU A 263 -3.58 9.44 4.40
CA LEU A 263 -3.29 9.15 2.99
C LEU A 263 -3.97 7.89 2.47
N TYR A 264 -4.49 7.03 3.35
CA TYR A 264 -5.15 5.77 2.99
C TYR A 264 -6.41 5.58 3.82
N SER A 265 -7.50 5.18 3.16
CA SER A 265 -8.80 4.96 3.82
C SER A 265 -8.87 3.55 4.41
N GLU A 266 -8.12 3.34 5.49
CA GLU A 266 -8.04 2.04 6.17
C GLU A 266 -9.32 1.69 6.94
N PRO A 267 -9.65 0.39 7.10
CA PRO A 267 -10.79 -0.08 7.87
C PRO A 267 -10.76 0.35 9.34
N ALA A 268 -11.93 0.70 9.84
CA ALA A 268 -12.17 0.92 11.27
C ALA A 268 -13.36 0.05 11.69
N PRO A 269 -13.48 -0.34 12.97
CA PRO A 269 -14.65 -1.06 13.45
C PRO A 269 -15.94 -0.28 13.17
N ASP A 270 -16.84 -0.81 12.34
CA ASP A 270 -18.08 -0.14 11.90
C ASP A 270 -19.27 -1.10 11.72
N GLY A 271 -19.10 -2.37 12.09
CA GLY A 271 -20.10 -3.43 11.91
C GLY A 271 -19.88 -4.28 10.66
N PHE A 272 -19.31 -3.76 9.56
CA PHE A 272 -18.79 -4.56 8.45
C PHE A 272 -17.35 -5.00 8.75
N TYR A 273 -16.53 -4.10 9.24
CA TYR A 273 -15.19 -4.39 9.73
C TYR A 273 -15.21 -4.59 11.25
N THR A 274 -14.48 -5.60 11.73
CA THR A 274 -14.07 -5.71 13.14
C THR A 274 -12.59 -5.36 13.27
N GLY A 275 -12.11 -5.03 14.46
CA GLY A 275 -10.68 -4.66 14.61
C GLY A 275 -10.42 -3.90 15.89
N ASN A 276 -9.35 -3.09 15.87
CA ASN A 276 -8.88 -2.36 17.04
C ASN A 276 -9.81 -1.18 17.40
N PRO A 277 -10.52 -1.23 18.54
CA PRO A 277 -11.36 -0.11 19.00
C PRO A 277 -10.58 0.91 19.84
N GLU A 278 -9.27 0.71 20.08
CA GLU A 278 -8.48 1.56 20.95
C GLU A 278 -8.38 2.99 20.37
N GLN A 279 -8.69 3.97 21.21
CA GLN A 279 -8.48 5.38 20.94
C GLN A 279 -7.14 5.80 21.54
N VAL A 280 -6.19 6.11 20.69
CA VAL A 280 -4.84 6.53 21.11
C VAL A 280 -4.74 8.06 21.09
N PRO A 281 -4.23 8.70 22.16
CA PRO A 281 -4.01 10.14 22.16
C PRO A 281 -3.27 10.63 20.91
N PHE A 282 -3.74 11.72 20.32
CA PHE A 282 -3.22 12.36 19.10
C PHE A 282 -3.36 11.58 17.80
N ILE A 283 -3.86 10.32 17.83
CA ILE A 283 -4.06 9.44 16.67
C ILE A 283 -5.56 9.16 16.45
N GLY A 284 -6.29 8.87 17.51
CA GLY A 284 -7.62 8.27 17.44
C GLY A 284 -7.53 6.75 17.19
N LEU A 285 -8.34 6.22 16.27
CA LEU A 285 -8.32 4.80 15.91
C LEU A 285 -7.04 4.45 15.13
N LEU A 286 -6.37 3.38 15.56
CA LEU A 286 -5.14 2.92 14.92
C LEU A 286 -5.36 2.27 13.55
N ARG A 287 -6.44 1.50 13.39
CA ARG A 287 -6.71 0.76 12.14
C ARG A 287 -5.58 -0.20 11.74
N ASN A 288 -4.88 -0.73 12.72
CA ASN A 288 -3.67 -1.55 12.52
C ASN A 288 -3.95 -3.05 12.47
N PHE A 289 -5.01 -3.52 13.15
CA PHE A 289 -5.54 -4.86 12.98
C PHE A 289 -7.05 -4.83 12.76
N TYR A 290 -7.52 -5.63 11.81
CA TYR A 290 -8.92 -5.63 11.39
C TYR A 290 -9.28 -6.91 10.63
N ALA A 291 -10.57 -7.19 10.50
CA ALA A 291 -11.09 -8.32 9.74
C ALA A 291 -12.40 -7.97 9.03
N TRP A 292 -12.63 -8.64 7.89
CA TRP A 292 -13.84 -8.53 7.11
C TRP A 292 -14.14 -9.83 6.38
N THR A 293 -15.38 -9.98 5.92
CA THR A 293 -15.80 -11.11 5.08
C THR A 293 -16.05 -10.64 3.64
N TRP A 294 -15.59 -11.43 2.66
CA TRP A 294 -15.79 -11.20 1.24
C TRP A 294 -16.14 -12.51 0.54
N GLY A 295 -17.37 -12.65 0.02
CA GLY A 295 -17.86 -13.94 -0.44
C GLY A 295 -17.86 -14.99 0.69
N ASP A 296 -17.28 -16.14 0.41
CA ASP A 296 -17.13 -17.25 1.38
C ASP A 296 -15.81 -17.19 2.17
N ALA A 297 -15.11 -16.04 2.14
CA ALA A 297 -13.80 -15.91 2.76
C ALA A 297 -13.77 -14.86 3.88
N LEU A 298 -13.06 -15.19 4.97
CA LEU A 298 -12.67 -14.27 6.05
C LEU A 298 -11.23 -13.79 5.79
N PHE A 299 -11.03 -12.50 5.92
CA PHE A 299 -9.73 -11.81 5.85
C PHE A 299 -9.42 -11.21 7.20
N VAL A 300 -8.19 -11.43 7.70
CA VAL A 300 -7.74 -10.98 9.01
C VAL A 300 -6.35 -10.39 8.89
N VAL A 301 -6.19 -9.12 9.21
CA VAL A 301 -4.90 -8.44 9.34
C VAL A 301 -4.53 -8.32 10.79
N ILE A 302 -3.30 -8.72 11.16
CA ILE A 302 -2.75 -8.61 12.51
C ILE A 302 -1.44 -7.83 12.52
N ASP A 303 -1.11 -7.22 13.66
CA ASP A 303 0.00 -6.30 13.83
C ASP A 303 0.84 -6.64 15.07
N PRO A 304 2.06 -7.15 14.91
CA PRO A 304 2.96 -7.42 16.03
C PRO A 304 3.67 -6.18 16.57
N TYR A 305 3.64 -5.03 15.85
CA TYR A 305 4.49 -3.88 16.16
C TYR A 305 3.90 -2.98 17.22
N TRP A 306 2.59 -2.65 17.10
CA TRP A 306 1.97 -1.67 18.00
C TRP A 306 1.92 -2.13 19.46
N ALA A 307 1.53 -3.37 19.71
CA ALA A 307 1.34 -3.85 21.08
C ALA A 307 2.66 -4.11 21.82
N SER A 308 3.77 -4.29 21.10
CA SER A 308 5.07 -4.60 21.71
C SER A 308 5.60 -3.43 22.55
N PRO A 309 5.95 -3.66 23.83
CA PRO A 309 6.49 -2.62 24.72
C PRO A 309 7.96 -2.29 24.45
N VAL A 310 8.59 -2.99 23.51
CA VAL A 310 10.00 -2.91 23.16
C VAL A 310 10.16 -2.83 21.65
N CYS A 311 11.34 -2.41 21.18
CA CYS A 311 11.69 -2.41 19.76
C CYS A 311 11.63 -3.84 19.20
N VAL A 312 10.81 -4.03 18.17
CA VAL A 312 10.64 -5.33 17.51
C VAL A 312 11.77 -5.55 16.50
N ASP A 313 11.93 -4.66 15.56
CA ASP A 313 12.96 -4.64 14.52
C ASP A 313 13.29 -3.17 14.17
N ASN A 314 14.27 -2.94 13.28
CA ASN A 314 14.65 -1.62 12.78
C ASN A 314 14.70 -0.53 13.88
N PRO A 315 15.70 -0.57 14.76
CA PRO A 315 15.81 0.38 15.87
C PRO A 315 15.75 1.83 15.38
N PHE A 316 14.86 2.61 15.95
CA PHE A 316 14.72 4.03 15.69
C PHE A 316 14.76 4.80 17.00
N GLY A 317 15.36 5.99 17.00
CA GLY A 317 15.39 6.86 18.19
C GLY A 317 16.06 6.24 19.41
N GLY A 318 17.07 5.36 19.23
CA GLY A 318 17.79 4.70 20.32
C GLY A 318 17.22 3.36 20.78
N GLY A 319 16.19 2.84 20.11
CA GLY A 319 15.70 1.49 20.33
C GLY A 319 16.76 0.43 20.05
N THR A 320 16.62 -0.74 20.64
CA THR A 320 17.50 -1.90 20.37
C THR A 320 16.64 -3.11 20.03
N LYS A 321 16.89 -3.71 18.87
CA LYS A 321 16.24 -4.94 18.44
C LYS A 321 16.41 -6.04 19.50
N ARG A 322 15.32 -6.74 19.83
CA ARG A 322 15.34 -7.79 20.85
C ARG A 322 15.74 -9.13 20.24
N SER A 323 16.59 -9.84 20.94
CA SER A 323 16.95 -11.22 20.61
C SER A 323 16.01 -12.24 21.26
N ASN A 324 15.43 -11.91 22.42
CA ASN A 324 14.42 -12.72 23.08
C ASN A 324 13.02 -12.32 22.59
N LEU A 325 12.48 -13.05 21.64
CA LEU A 325 11.20 -12.69 21.02
C LEU A 325 9.97 -12.91 21.94
N TRP A 326 10.15 -13.46 23.15
CA TRP A 326 9.10 -13.41 24.19
C TRP A 326 8.81 -11.99 24.69
N GLU A 327 9.71 -11.05 24.48
CA GLU A 327 9.51 -9.63 24.81
C GLU A 327 8.63 -8.91 23.78
N ILE A 328 8.44 -9.51 22.60
CA ILE A 328 7.58 -9.04 21.53
C ILE A 328 6.22 -9.68 21.67
N THR A 329 5.15 -8.94 21.35
CA THR A 329 3.80 -9.46 21.48
C THR A 329 2.78 -8.76 20.57
N HIS A 330 1.81 -9.53 20.07
CA HIS A 330 0.59 -8.99 19.47
C HIS A 330 -0.35 -8.37 20.52
N GLY A 331 -0.12 -8.63 21.81
CA GLY A 331 -0.89 -8.10 22.92
C GLY A 331 -2.19 -8.87 23.21
N ASP A 332 -2.61 -8.82 24.48
CA ASP A 332 -3.79 -9.57 24.93
C ASP A 332 -5.09 -9.17 24.23
N ALA A 333 -5.26 -7.87 23.94
CA ALA A 333 -6.48 -7.38 23.30
C ALA A 333 -6.59 -7.88 21.86
N GLN A 334 -5.52 -7.81 21.09
CA GLN A 334 -5.49 -8.32 19.71
C GLN A 334 -5.63 -9.85 19.69
N TYR A 335 -4.95 -10.55 20.60
CA TYR A 335 -5.08 -12.01 20.70
C TYR A 335 -6.52 -12.44 21.01
N ALA A 336 -7.18 -11.80 21.99
CA ALA A 336 -8.57 -12.12 22.33
C ALA A 336 -9.51 -11.86 21.15
N TRP A 337 -9.32 -10.76 20.44
CA TRP A 337 -10.08 -10.44 19.24
C TRP A 337 -9.80 -11.44 18.09
N LEU A 338 -8.53 -11.78 17.85
CA LEU A 338 -8.14 -12.77 16.83
C LEU A 338 -8.78 -14.12 17.11
N LYS A 339 -8.69 -14.59 18.36
CA LYS A 339 -9.32 -15.83 18.81
C LYS A 339 -10.82 -15.82 18.55
N GLN A 340 -11.52 -14.79 18.99
CA GLN A 340 -12.95 -14.64 18.77
C GLN A 340 -13.29 -14.60 17.27
N THR A 341 -12.57 -13.84 16.48
CA THR A 341 -12.78 -13.69 15.03
C THR A 341 -12.64 -15.02 14.29
N LEU A 342 -11.59 -15.80 14.60
CA LEU A 342 -11.34 -17.07 13.94
C LEU A 342 -12.34 -18.17 14.38
N GLU A 343 -12.63 -18.26 15.69
CA GLU A 343 -13.52 -19.30 16.24
C GLU A 343 -14.99 -19.08 15.88
N GLN A 344 -15.44 -17.81 15.79
CA GLN A 344 -16.83 -17.50 15.43
C GLN A 344 -17.09 -17.52 13.93
N SER A 345 -16.04 -17.50 13.10
CA SER A 345 -16.20 -17.44 11.66
C SER A 345 -16.63 -18.79 11.08
N THR A 346 -17.72 -18.76 10.32
CA THR A 346 -18.19 -19.88 9.49
C THR A 346 -17.69 -19.80 8.04
N ALA A 347 -16.83 -18.85 7.71
CA ALA A 347 -16.26 -18.71 6.38
C ALA A 347 -15.50 -19.99 5.99
N ARG A 348 -15.72 -20.44 4.74
CA ARG A 348 -15.06 -21.61 4.20
C ARG A 348 -13.55 -21.42 4.09
N TRP A 349 -13.14 -20.26 3.64
CA TRP A 349 -11.75 -19.88 3.47
C TRP A 349 -11.36 -18.83 4.49
N LYS A 350 -10.20 -18.95 5.10
CA LYS A 350 -9.71 -17.97 6.08
C LYS A 350 -8.27 -17.58 5.74
N PHE A 351 -8.06 -16.30 5.54
CA PHE A 351 -6.76 -15.72 5.19
C PHE A 351 -6.31 -14.79 6.32
N VAL A 352 -5.09 -15.01 6.81
CA VAL A 352 -4.47 -14.17 7.85
C VAL A 352 -3.25 -13.50 7.26
N PHE A 353 -3.06 -12.24 7.54
CA PHE A 353 -1.97 -11.40 7.04
C PHE A 353 -1.26 -10.75 8.20
N ALA A 354 0.06 -10.87 8.22
CA ALA A 354 0.98 -10.05 9.01
C ALA A 354 2.23 -9.81 8.17
N HIS A 355 2.97 -8.74 8.49
CA HIS A 355 4.22 -8.52 7.78
C HIS A 355 5.22 -9.67 7.99
N HIS A 356 5.31 -10.18 9.23
CA HIS A 356 6.05 -11.41 9.57
C HIS A 356 5.47 -12.04 10.83
N VAL A 357 5.64 -13.36 11.01
CA VAL A 357 5.07 -14.13 12.14
C VAL A 357 5.30 -13.49 13.52
N MET A 358 6.51 -13.01 13.80
CA MET A 358 6.86 -12.33 15.06
C MET A 358 7.23 -10.85 14.84
N GLY A 359 7.02 -10.32 13.63
CA GLY A 359 7.43 -8.96 13.28
C GLY A 359 8.92 -8.79 13.04
N THR A 360 9.73 -9.83 13.25
CA THR A 360 11.19 -9.84 13.11
C THR A 360 11.71 -11.27 12.96
N GLY A 361 12.96 -11.40 12.59
CA GLY A 361 13.57 -12.70 12.30
C GLY A 361 13.55 -13.02 10.82
N ARG A 362 13.72 -14.28 10.46
CA ARG A 362 13.68 -14.78 9.09
C ARG A 362 13.06 -16.18 9.06
N GLY A 363 12.38 -16.52 7.96
CA GLY A 363 11.75 -17.81 7.76
C GLY A 363 10.25 -17.79 8.04
N GLY A 364 9.57 -18.84 7.61
CA GLY A 364 8.12 -19.04 7.79
C GLY A 364 7.83 -20.01 8.93
N ILE A 365 7.67 -21.30 8.60
CA ILE A 365 7.33 -22.33 9.59
C ILE A 365 8.44 -22.57 10.61
N GLU A 366 9.66 -22.17 10.31
CA GLU A 366 10.82 -22.29 11.19
C GLU A 366 10.62 -21.44 12.45
N LEU A 367 10.20 -20.18 12.27
CA LEU A 367 9.90 -19.27 13.36
C LEU A 367 8.47 -19.47 13.90
N ALA A 368 7.54 -19.92 13.07
CA ALA A 368 6.15 -20.14 13.45
C ALA A 368 5.94 -21.21 14.54
N ARG A 369 6.95 -22.02 14.83
CA ARG A 369 6.94 -23.01 15.93
C ARG A 369 7.30 -22.40 17.28
N GLN A 370 7.81 -21.18 17.31
CA GLN A 370 8.45 -20.59 18.49
C GLN A 370 7.61 -19.46 19.09
N TYR A 371 7.96 -19.10 20.31
CA TYR A 371 7.44 -17.97 21.08
C TYR A 371 5.90 -17.95 21.15
N GLU A 372 5.28 -16.80 21.20
CA GLU A 372 3.82 -16.73 21.30
C GLU A 372 3.07 -17.25 20.06
N TRP A 373 3.83 -17.40 18.93
CA TRP A 373 3.26 -17.94 17.71
C TRP A 373 3.12 -19.46 17.76
N GLY A 374 4.15 -20.20 18.19
CA GLY A 374 4.16 -21.66 18.19
C GLY A 374 4.35 -22.33 19.54
N GLY A 375 4.78 -21.57 20.56
CA GLY A 375 4.84 -22.01 21.96
C GLY A 375 6.22 -22.47 22.44
N LEU A 376 7.14 -22.78 21.55
CA LEU A 376 8.49 -23.21 21.93
C LEU A 376 9.39 -22.00 22.24
N ASP A 377 10.37 -22.17 23.11
CA ASP A 377 11.45 -21.21 23.31
C ASP A 377 12.33 -21.11 22.06
N GLY A 378 13.26 -20.16 22.03
CA GLY A 378 14.17 -19.95 20.91
C GLY A 378 15.14 -21.13 20.64
N ASP A 379 15.22 -22.10 21.54
CA ASP A 379 15.95 -23.37 21.34
C ASP A 379 15.18 -24.36 20.44
N GLY A 380 13.91 -24.05 20.12
CA GLY A 380 13.03 -24.85 19.27
C GLY A 380 12.54 -26.17 19.90
N THR A 381 12.78 -26.38 21.21
CA THR A 381 12.49 -27.64 21.92
C THR A 381 11.74 -27.44 23.22
N THR A 382 12.06 -26.43 23.99
CA THR A 382 11.49 -26.16 25.31
C THR A 382 10.13 -25.47 25.16
N TRP A 383 9.10 -25.99 25.85
CA TRP A 383 7.78 -25.37 25.88
C TRP A 383 7.75 -24.19 26.86
N GLY A 384 7.79 -22.96 26.33
CA GLY A 384 7.76 -21.73 27.12
C GLY A 384 6.41 -21.06 27.25
N PHE A 385 5.44 -21.39 26.37
CA PHE A 385 4.19 -20.67 26.19
C PHE A 385 3.38 -20.45 27.46
N THR A 386 3.11 -21.50 28.22
CA THR A 386 2.26 -21.43 29.41
C THR A 386 2.81 -20.46 30.47
N ALA A 387 4.13 -20.38 30.59
CA ALA A 387 4.79 -19.46 31.53
C ALA A 387 4.83 -18.01 30.98
N LYS A 388 4.98 -17.85 29.67
CA LYS A 388 5.16 -16.54 29.02
C LYS A 388 3.84 -15.87 28.61
N ARG A 389 2.80 -16.67 28.30
CA ARG A 389 1.47 -16.19 27.90
C ARG A 389 0.36 -16.89 28.71
N PRO A 390 0.36 -16.76 30.07
CA PRO A 390 -0.52 -17.54 30.93
C PRO A 390 -2.03 -17.24 30.74
N ARG A 391 -2.36 -16.12 30.07
CA ARG A 391 -3.75 -15.71 29.76
C ARG A 391 -4.21 -16.13 28.38
N TRP A 392 -3.32 -16.66 27.52
CA TRP A 392 -3.67 -17.10 26.19
C TRP A 392 -4.04 -18.57 26.18
N ALA A 393 -5.10 -18.93 25.47
CA ALA A 393 -5.60 -20.31 25.45
C ALA A 393 -4.67 -21.27 24.66
N ALA A 394 -4.04 -20.76 23.58
CA ALA A 394 -3.13 -21.50 22.73
C ALA A 394 -2.20 -20.53 21.99
N PRO A 395 -1.03 -20.97 21.52
CA PRO A 395 -0.22 -20.22 20.57
C PRO A 395 -1.00 -19.84 19.31
N ILE A 396 -0.61 -18.73 18.66
CA ILE A 396 -1.32 -18.20 17.49
C ILE A 396 -1.40 -19.24 16.37
N HIS A 397 -0.31 -19.98 16.09
CA HIS A 397 -0.32 -21.03 15.08
C HIS A 397 -1.35 -22.12 15.39
N GLN A 398 -1.40 -22.61 16.64
CA GLN A 398 -2.36 -23.62 17.06
C GLN A 398 -3.79 -23.12 16.94
N LEU A 399 -4.04 -21.86 17.29
CA LEU A 399 -5.33 -21.21 17.10
C LEU A 399 -5.73 -21.18 15.62
N MET A 400 -4.79 -20.80 14.73
CA MET A 400 -5.02 -20.79 13.28
C MET A 400 -5.31 -22.20 12.74
N ALA A 401 -4.52 -23.20 13.13
CA ALA A 401 -4.72 -24.58 12.71
C ALA A 401 -6.07 -25.14 13.19
N ALA A 402 -6.41 -24.95 14.46
CA ALA A 402 -7.69 -25.38 15.03
C ALA A 402 -8.90 -24.68 14.40
N SER A 403 -8.72 -23.45 13.92
CA SER A 403 -9.74 -22.65 13.23
C SER A 403 -9.76 -22.85 11.71
N HIS A 404 -8.97 -23.79 11.19
CA HIS A 404 -8.84 -24.09 9.75
C HIS A 404 -8.49 -22.86 8.91
N VAL A 405 -7.49 -22.07 9.33
CA VAL A 405 -6.92 -21.01 8.51
C VAL A 405 -6.32 -21.63 7.26
N THR A 406 -6.73 -21.14 6.10
CA THR A 406 -6.33 -21.66 4.79
C THR A 406 -4.91 -21.24 4.45
N ILE A 407 -4.63 -19.94 4.53
CA ILE A 407 -3.31 -19.36 4.22
C ILE A 407 -2.99 -18.26 5.22
N PHE A 408 -1.75 -18.27 5.72
CA PHE A 408 -1.11 -17.14 6.37
C PHE A 408 -0.12 -16.50 5.38
N PHE A 409 -0.27 -15.21 5.12
CA PHE A 409 0.59 -14.43 4.24
C PHE A 409 1.55 -13.56 5.03
N GLN A 410 2.82 -13.51 4.59
CA GLN A 410 3.85 -12.62 5.15
C GLN A 410 4.78 -12.06 4.07
N GLY A 411 5.37 -10.88 4.32
CA GLY A 411 6.45 -10.25 3.54
C GLY A 411 7.83 -10.47 4.18
N HIS A 412 8.56 -9.37 4.42
CA HIS A 412 9.80 -9.25 5.21
C HIS A 412 11.05 -9.94 4.64
N ASP A 413 10.91 -11.12 4.06
CA ASP A 413 12.04 -11.95 3.63
C ASP A 413 12.43 -11.75 2.16
N HIS A 414 11.67 -10.95 1.41
CA HIS A 414 11.96 -10.57 0.02
C HIS A 414 12.17 -11.79 -0.88
N VAL A 415 11.30 -12.77 -0.77
CA VAL A 415 11.35 -14.02 -1.52
C VAL A 415 9.96 -14.63 -1.59
N TRP A 416 9.62 -15.26 -2.70
CA TRP A 416 8.38 -16.03 -2.75
C TRP A 416 8.61 -17.44 -2.23
N VAL A 417 7.93 -17.82 -1.14
CA VAL A 417 8.04 -19.16 -0.55
C VAL A 417 6.68 -19.69 -0.14
N ARG A 418 6.40 -20.95 -0.50
CA ARG A 418 5.25 -21.70 -0.01
C ARG A 418 5.72 -22.79 0.94
N GLN A 419 5.20 -22.81 2.16
CA GLN A 419 5.40 -23.86 3.14
C GLN A 419 4.06 -24.34 3.70
N MET A 420 4.05 -25.42 4.45
CA MET A 420 2.85 -25.91 5.17
C MET A 420 3.24 -26.37 6.57
N LEU A 421 2.39 -26.03 7.54
CA LEU A 421 2.48 -26.47 8.94
C LEU A 421 1.06 -26.74 9.45
N ASP A 422 0.82 -27.96 9.93
CA ASP A 422 -0.44 -28.40 10.56
C ASP A 422 -1.72 -27.99 9.78
N GLY A 423 -1.66 -28.12 8.44
CA GLY A 423 -2.77 -27.80 7.55
C GLY A 423 -2.87 -26.32 7.12
N VAL A 424 -2.09 -25.43 7.73
CA VAL A 424 -2.01 -24.01 7.34
C VAL A 424 -0.92 -23.83 6.29
N THR A 425 -1.26 -23.19 5.17
CA THR A 425 -0.25 -22.76 4.19
C THR A 425 0.40 -21.45 4.67
N TYR A 426 1.72 -21.41 4.75
CA TYR A 426 2.52 -20.21 4.98
C TYR A 426 3.05 -19.71 3.65
N GLN A 427 2.58 -18.53 3.22
CA GLN A 427 2.92 -17.92 1.94
C GLN A 427 3.74 -16.65 2.19
N THR A 428 5.05 -16.74 1.96
CA THR A 428 5.93 -15.57 1.95
C THR A 428 5.87 -14.89 0.59
N LEU A 429 5.88 -13.57 0.58
CA LEU A 429 5.63 -12.72 -0.57
C LEU A 429 6.94 -12.16 -1.14
N PRO A 430 7.03 -11.98 -2.47
CA PRO A 430 8.19 -11.42 -3.13
C PRO A 430 8.16 -9.89 -3.08
N GLU A 431 9.31 -9.25 -3.20
CA GLU A 431 9.38 -7.82 -3.52
C GLU A 431 8.78 -7.56 -4.91
N PRO A 432 7.95 -6.51 -5.06
CA PRO A 432 7.33 -6.18 -6.34
C PRO A 432 8.21 -5.31 -7.25
N ALA A 433 9.39 -4.84 -6.78
CA ALA A 433 10.17 -3.80 -7.41
C ALA A 433 11.69 -4.10 -7.53
N ASP A 434 12.17 -5.27 -7.08
CA ASP A 434 13.59 -5.63 -7.11
C ASP A 434 14.10 -5.88 -8.54
N PRO A 435 14.99 -5.01 -9.06
CA PRO A 435 15.52 -5.14 -10.43
C PRO A 435 16.59 -6.23 -10.56
N PHE A 436 17.01 -6.86 -9.47
CA PHE A 436 18.01 -7.93 -9.48
C PHE A 436 17.37 -9.32 -9.61
N TYR A 437 16.05 -9.42 -9.38
CA TYR A 437 15.32 -10.69 -9.40
C TYR A 437 15.93 -11.72 -8.46
N ALA A 438 16.40 -11.27 -7.29
CA ALA A 438 17.20 -12.04 -6.37
C ALA A 438 16.38 -13.05 -5.56
N LEU A 439 17.07 -14.04 -5.02
CA LEU A 439 16.53 -15.02 -4.08
C LEU A 439 17.09 -14.67 -2.68
N TYR A 440 16.53 -13.62 -2.06
CA TYR A 440 16.99 -13.17 -0.75
C TYR A 440 16.53 -14.12 0.36
N ASN A 441 17.29 -14.19 1.45
CA ASN A 441 16.94 -14.88 2.70
C ASN A 441 16.40 -16.32 2.55
N SER A 442 16.62 -16.96 1.40
CA SER A 442 16.10 -18.30 1.11
C SER A 442 16.72 -19.41 1.96
N ASP A 443 17.85 -19.15 2.59
CA ASP A 443 18.56 -20.03 3.54
C ASP A 443 17.83 -20.11 4.89
N ALA A 444 17.01 -19.14 5.24
CA ALA A 444 16.15 -19.21 6.43
C ALA A 444 15.00 -20.23 6.31
N TYR A 445 14.72 -20.70 5.10
CA TYR A 445 13.65 -21.65 4.80
C TYR A 445 14.24 -23.03 4.59
N THR A 446 13.98 -23.97 5.48
CA THR A 446 14.51 -25.35 5.43
C THR A 446 13.72 -26.26 4.48
N SER A 447 12.51 -25.84 4.10
CA SER A 447 11.60 -26.60 3.23
C SER A 447 10.73 -25.67 2.38
N GLY A 448 9.95 -26.24 1.47
CA GLY A 448 8.96 -25.53 0.66
C GLY A 448 9.44 -25.16 -0.75
N ASP A 449 8.50 -24.65 -1.53
CA ASP A 449 8.75 -24.16 -2.88
C ASP A 449 9.28 -22.73 -2.79
N LYS A 450 10.46 -22.45 -3.36
CA LYS A 450 11.14 -21.15 -3.27
C LYS A 450 11.38 -20.57 -4.65
N PHE A 451 11.02 -19.31 -4.85
CA PHE A 451 11.22 -18.59 -6.11
C PHE A 451 11.80 -17.20 -5.87
N PRO A 452 12.69 -16.73 -6.75
CA PRO A 452 13.27 -15.40 -6.63
C PRO A 452 12.26 -14.29 -6.91
N ASN A 453 12.58 -13.05 -6.53
CA ASN A 453 11.87 -11.83 -6.93
C ASN A 453 11.86 -11.71 -8.47
N THR A 454 11.05 -10.95 -9.11
CA THR A 454 10.10 -9.91 -8.71
C THR A 454 8.71 -10.29 -9.21
N GLY A 455 7.68 -9.77 -8.54
CA GLY A 455 6.30 -10.00 -8.94
C GLY A 455 5.30 -9.78 -7.81
N TYR A 456 4.14 -10.39 -7.92
CA TYR A 456 3.08 -10.35 -6.92
C TYR A 456 2.37 -11.70 -6.84
N THR A 457 1.59 -11.90 -5.80
CA THR A 457 0.76 -13.09 -5.63
C THR A 457 -0.69 -12.76 -6.01
N ARG A 458 -1.24 -13.52 -6.96
CA ARG A 458 -2.65 -13.47 -7.36
C ARG A 458 -3.40 -14.63 -6.72
N VAL A 459 -4.51 -14.36 -6.03
CA VAL A 459 -5.33 -15.37 -5.37
C VAL A 459 -6.74 -15.34 -5.96
N LYS A 460 -7.12 -16.46 -6.55
CA LYS A 460 -8.47 -16.68 -7.09
C LYS A 460 -9.25 -17.54 -6.10
N VAL A 461 -10.32 -17.00 -5.57
CA VAL A 461 -11.20 -17.67 -4.60
C VAL A 461 -12.49 -18.07 -5.29
N ALA A 462 -12.86 -19.34 -5.14
CA ALA A 462 -14.12 -19.87 -5.61
C ALA A 462 -14.74 -20.77 -4.52
N PRO A 463 -16.03 -21.06 -4.59
CA PRO A 463 -16.66 -21.99 -3.63
C PRO A 463 -15.99 -23.35 -3.55
N THR A 464 -15.35 -23.79 -4.64
CA THR A 464 -14.73 -25.12 -4.75
C THR A 464 -13.24 -25.16 -4.46
N GLY A 465 -12.56 -24.02 -4.39
CA GLY A 465 -11.12 -23.99 -4.16
C GLY A 465 -10.52 -22.60 -4.22
N VAL A 466 -9.28 -22.50 -3.72
CA VAL A 466 -8.44 -21.31 -3.76
C VAL A 466 -7.21 -21.61 -4.61
N THR A 467 -7.03 -20.88 -5.70
CA THR A 467 -5.82 -20.98 -6.54
C THR A 467 -4.92 -19.78 -6.27
N VAL A 468 -3.66 -20.06 -5.98
CA VAL A 468 -2.62 -19.07 -5.71
C VAL A 468 -1.58 -19.14 -6.81
N ASP A 469 -1.41 -18.02 -7.52
CA ASP A 469 -0.45 -17.88 -8.62
C ASP A 469 0.67 -16.91 -8.19
N TYR A 470 1.93 -17.31 -8.40
CA TYR A 470 3.05 -16.38 -8.41
C TYR A 470 3.20 -15.78 -9.80
N VAL A 471 2.88 -14.51 -9.94
CA VAL A 471 2.96 -13.79 -11.22
C VAL A 471 4.23 -12.95 -11.24
N ARG A 472 5.12 -13.26 -12.22
CA ARG A 472 6.41 -12.57 -12.39
C ARG A 472 6.28 -11.30 -13.21
N THR A 473 7.13 -10.32 -12.89
CA THR A 473 7.27 -9.11 -13.69
C THR A 473 8.75 -8.80 -13.94
N TYR A 474 9.04 -8.19 -15.07
CA TYR A 474 10.39 -7.90 -15.52
C TYR A 474 10.46 -6.51 -16.15
N LEU A 475 11.62 -5.86 -16.09
CA LEU A 475 11.89 -4.68 -16.91
C LEU A 475 11.85 -5.06 -18.40
N PRO A 476 11.48 -4.15 -19.32
CA PRO A 476 11.43 -4.46 -20.77
C PRO A 476 12.74 -5.01 -21.32
N LYS A 477 13.87 -4.50 -20.83
CA LYS A 477 15.21 -4.94 -21.24
C LYS A 477 15.57 -6.35 -20.76
N ASP A 478 14.87 -6.88 -19.76
CA ASP A 478 15.17 -8.17 -19.11
C ASP A 478 14.17 -9.24 -19.54
N GLU A 479 13.17 -8.88 -20.36
CA GLU A 479 12.23 -9.84 -20.94
C GLU A 479 12.91 -10.66 -22.04
N GLN A 480 12.65 -11.98 -22.02
CA GLN A 480 13.15 -12.93 -22.99
C GLN A 480 12.27 -14.21 -22.97
N PRO A 481 12.43 -15.17 -23.87
CA PRO A 481 11.71 -16.44 -23.82
C PRO A 481 11.82 -17.07 -22.42
N GLY A 482 10.68 -17.35 -21.79
CA GLY A 482 10.58 -17.88 -20.42
C GLY A 482 10.67 -16.81 -19.29
N ARG A 483 10.87 -15.56 -19.65
CA ARG A 483 10.87 -14.40 -18.71
C ARG A 483 10.00 -13.28 -19.25
N THR A 484 8.69 -13.42 -19.11
CA THR A 484 7.70 -12.45 -19.62
C THR A 484 6.87 -11.92 -18.45
N SER A 485 6.68 -10.60 -18.40
CA SER A 485 5.80 -9.98 -17.40
C SER A 485 4.37 -10.50 -17.54
N GLY A 486 3.75 -10.81 -16.39
CA GLY A 486 2.42 -11.44 -16.32
C GLY A 486 2.44 -12.98 -16.41
N ALA A 487 3.61 -13.60 -16.63
CA ALA A 487 3.72 -15.05 -16.63
C ALA A 487 3.61 -15.63 -15.20
N VAL A 488 2.86 -16.72 -15.07
CA VAL A 488 2.76 -17.48 -13.83
C VAL A 488 3.98 -18.40 -13.70
N ALA A 489 4.82 -18.14 -12.71
CA ALA A 489 6.01 -18.94 -12.44
C ALA A 489 5.70 -20.19 -11.61
N PHE A 490 4.69 -20.09 -10.75
CA PHE A 490 4.23 -21.19 -9.93
C PHE A 490 2.74 -21.02 -9.60
N SER A 491 2.05 -22.14 -9.46
CA SER A 491 0.62 -22.15 -9.11
C SER A 491 0.30 -23.35 -8.23
N TYR A 492 -0.55 -23.17 -7.25
CA TYR A 492 -1.12 -24.27 -6.47
C TYR A 492 -2.58 -24.00 -6.13
N THR A 493 -3.31 -25.08 -5.83
CA THR A 493 -4.73 -25.00 -5.46
C THR A 493 -4.98 -25.72 -4.14
N ILE A 494 -5.83 -25.13 -3.29
CA ILE A 494 -6.36 -25.69 -2.06
C ILE A 494 -7.86 -25.93 -2.29
N ASN A 495 -8.33 -27.17 -2.04
CA ASN A 495 -9.71 -27.62 -2.29
C ASN A 495 -10.50 -27.76 -1.00
#